data_5ec4425ddffe813e414142fcb3fd85db
#
_entry.id   5ec4425ddffe813e414142fcb3fd85db
#
_cell.length_a   1.000
_cell.length_b   1.000
_cell.length_c   1.000
_cell.angle_alpha   90.00
_cell.angle_beta   90.00
_cell.angle_gamma   90.00
#
_symmetry.space_group_name_H-M   'P 1'
#
loop_
_entity.id
_entity.type
_entity.pdbx_description
1 polymer ?
#
loop_
_entity_poly.entity_id
_entity_poly.type
_entity_poly.pdbx_seq_one_letter_code
_entity_poly.pdbx_strand_id
1 'polypeptide(L)'
;GYDTAVNVCVEAVRSIRATSRSHDRPHVVQVMGRNCGDIAMKTAIATGAEMLVVPEMEWDVDEVAARLNHLIEQGNTRATLVISEHCWDNMKPFDWRKFLNDNGKTVYPGEPISAEYLASILKRKCGGAEVRSTVIGYTQRGAQPTAQGGTAVCQPVRCWNQAPASSSASSPPTAAVS
;
A
#
# COMPACT_ATOMS: atom_id res chain seq x y z
N GLY A 1 2.06 -8.73 11.74
CA GLY A 1 2.76 -7.48 11.98
C GLY A 1 3.27 -6.83 10.69
N TYR A 2 3.99 -5.75 10.83
CA TYR A 2 4.52 -4.97 9.72
C TYR A 2 5.38 -5.82 8.75
N ASP A 3 6.37 -6.50 9.28
CA ASP A 3 7.27 -7.35 8.50
C ASP A 3 6.52 -8.45 7.71
N THR A 4 5.52 -9.06 8.32
CA THR A 4 4.63 -10.01 7.65
C THR A 4 3.90 -9.37 6.48
N ALA A 5 3.37 -8.15 6.67
CA ALA A 5 2.66 -7.44 5.62
C ALA A 5 3.58 -7.11 4.43
N VAL A 6 4.80 -6.67 4.69
CA VAL A 6 5.81 -6.44 3.64
C VAL A 6 6.09 -7.72 2.86
N ASN A 7 6.31 -8.85 3.55
CA ASN A 7 6.59 -10.14 2.90
C ASN A 7 5.44 -10.58 2.00
N VAL A 8 4.20 -10.46 2.45
CA VAL A 8 3.01 -10.77 1.64
C VAL A 8 2.95 -9.89 0.40
N CYS A 9 3.20 -8.58 0.55
CA CYS A 9 3.22 -7.66 -0.59
C CYS A 9 4.33 -8.02 -1.58
N VAL A 10 5.52 -8.36 -1.10
CA VAL A 10 6.66 -8.78 -1.94
C VAL A 10 6.32 -10.02 -2.75
N GLU A 11 5.74 -11.04 -2.11
CA GLU A 11 5.32 -12.27 -2.79
C GLU A 11 4.22 -12.01 -3.82
N ALA A 12 3.22 -11.20 -3.48
CA ALA A 12 2.14 -10.84 -4.39
C ALA A 12 2.68 -10.08 -5.61
N VAL A 13 3.55 -9.08 -5.41
CA VAL A 13 4.15 -8.32 -6.51
C VAL A 13 5.04 -9.20 -7.37
N ARG A 14 5.82 -10.11 -6.80
CA ARG A 14 6.62 -11.09 -7.57
C ARG A 14 5.74 -11.98 -8.46
N SER A 15 4.63 -12.46 -7.92
CA SER A 15 3.66 -13.28 -8.67
C SER A 15 3.02 -12.48 -9.81
N ILE A 16 2.63 -11.22 -9.55
CA ILE A 16 2.11 -10.30 -10.57
C ILE A 16 3.16 -10.07 -11.67
N ARG A 17 4.40 -9.78 -11.29
CA ARG A 17 5.50 -9.57 -12.25
C ARG A 17 5.80 -10.82 -13.09
N ALA A 18 5.70 -12.00 -12.50
CA ALA A 18 5.85 -13.26 -13.24
C ALA A 18 4.73 -13.42 -14.30
N THR A 19 3.48 -13.10 -13.93
CA THR A 19 2.34 -13.11 -14.86
C THR A 19 2.47 -12.01 -15.93
N SER A 20 2.91 -10.82 -15.55
CA SER A 20 3.13 -9.70 -16.48
C SER A 20 4.18 -10.03 -17.56
N ARG A 21 5.15 -10.91 -17.25
CA ARG A 21 6.15 -11.38 -18.22
C ARG A 21 5.55 -12.18 -19.38
N SER A 22 4.46 -12.91 -19.13
CA SER A 22 3.79 -13.69 -20.18
C SER A 22 2.86 -12.84 -21.06
N HIS A 23 2.52 -11.62 -20.63
CA HIS A 23 1.54 -10.78 -21.31
C HIS A 23 2.06 -9.42 -21.76
N ASP A 24 3.31 -9.08 -21.46
CA ASP A 24 3.96 -7.80 -21.82
C ASP A 24 3.11 -6.57 -21.45
N ARG A 25 2.67 -6.51 -20.18
CA ARG A 25 1.75 -5.46 -19.71
C ARG A 25 2.30 -4.75 -18.49
N PRO A 26 2.28 -3.41 -18.47
CA PRO A 26 2.57 -2.65 -17.26
C PRO A 26 1.51 -2.92 -16.18
N HIS A 27 1.90 -2.86 -14.91
CA HIS A 27 1.01 -3.15 -13.80
C HIS A 27 1.11 -2.11 -12.69
N VAL A 28 -0.05 -1.63 -12.24
CA VAL A 28 -0.19 -0.78 -11.05
C VAL A 28 -0.59 -1.66 -9.88
N VAL A 29 0.21 -1.70 -8.82
CA VAL A 29 -0.08 -2.50 -7.63
C VAL A 29 -0.27 -1.58 -6.44
N GLN A 30 -1.46 -1.60 -5.87
CA GLN A 30 -1.79 -0.83 -4.67
C GLN A 30 -1.62 -1.70 -3.43
N VAL A 31 -0.86 -1.19 -2.47
CA VAL A 31 -0.69 -1.79 -1.15
C VAL A 31 -1.31 -0.91 -0.08
N MET A 32 -1.66 -1.52 1.06
CA MET A 32 -2.13 -0.77 2.22
C MET A 32 -0.94 -0.10 2.92
N GLY A 33 -1.19 1.01 3.56
CA GLY A 33 -0.20 1.76 4.35
C GLY A 33 -0.83 2.94 5.07
N ARG A 34 -2.14 3.19 4.82
CA ARG A 34 -2.82 4.40 5.27
C ARG A 34 -2.05 5.62 4.75
N ASN A 35 -1.62 6.52 5.64
CA ASN A 35 -0.87 7.73 5.28
C ASN A 35 0.65 7.54 5.31
N CYS A 36 1.12 6.27 5.17
CA CYS A 36 2.53 5.93 5.23
C CYS A 36 2.90 5.02 4.06
N GLY A 37 3.88 5.42 3.27
CA GLY A 37 4.39 4.69 2.12
C GLY A 37 5.46 3.64 2.43
N ASP A 38 5.79 3.38 3.70
CA ASP A 38 6.92 2.52 4.07
C ASP A 38 6.76 1.07 3.55
N ILE A 39 5.55 0.50 3.62
CA ILE A 39 5.27 -0.83 3.04
C ILE A 39 5.43 -0.80 1.52
N ALA A 40 4.90 0.23 0.85
CA ALA A 40 5.03 0.39 -0.59
C ALA A 40 6.49 0.52 -1.02
N MET A 41 7.27 1.34 -0.29
CA MET A 41 8.69 1.56 -0.55
C MET A 41 9.51 0.27 -0.39
N LYS A 42 9.36 -0.44 0.73
CA LYS A 42 10.08 -1.71 0.95
C LYS A 42 9.67 -2.78 -0.06
N THR A 43 8.38 -2.84 -0.40
CA THR A 43 7.89 -3.74 -1.43
C THR A 43 8.51 -3.42 -2.80
N ALA A 44 8.53 -2.14 -3.19
CA ALA A 44 9.11 -1.71 -4.46
C ALA A 44 10.61 -2.05 -4.55
N ILE A 45 11.37 -1.75 -3.50
CA ILE A 45 12.82 -2.06 -3.43
C ILE A 45 13.05 -3.57 -3.52
N ALA A 46 12.36 -4.36 -2.71
CA ALA A 46 12.54 -5.82 -2.63
C ALA A 46 12.13 -6.57 -3.91
N THR A 47 11.24 -5.98 -4.71
CA THR A 47 10.75 -6.56 -5.96
C THR A 47 11.40 -5.98 -7.21
N GLY A 48 12.18 -4.90 -7.07
CA GLY A 48 12.75 -4.16 -8.19
C GLY A 48 11.68 -3.50 -9.06
N ALA A 49 10.62 -2.98 -8.44
CA ALA A 49 9.59 -2.21 -9.15
C ALA A 49 10.20 -0.93 -9.74
N GLU A 50 9.80 -0.60 -10.95
CA GLU A 50 10.39 0.50 -11.72
C GLU A 50 9.90 1.87 -11.27
N MET A 51 8.73 1.91 -10.62
CA MET A 51 8.13 3.17 -10.15
C MET A 51 7.45 2.97 -8.79
N LEU A 52 7.43 4.03 -8.01
CA LEU A 52 6.82 4.08 -6.68
C LEU A 52 6.09 5.42 -6.49
N VAL A 53 4.88 5.36 -5.94
CA VAL A 53 4.14 6.55 -5.49
C VAL A 53 3.68 6.36 -4.06
N VAL A 54 4.02 7.31 -3.19
CA VAL A 54 3.76 7.28 -1.75
C VAL A 54 3.10 8.57 -1.28
N PRO A 55 2.32 8.54 -0.19
CA PRO A 55 1.61 9.72 0.28
C PRO A 55 2.50 10.83 0.84
N GLU A 56 3.76 10.53 1.16
CA GLU A 56 4.71 11.53 1.69
C GLU A 56 5.29 12.46 0.62
N MET A 57 5.09 12.14 -0.66
CA MET A 57 5.64 12.92 -1.77
C MET A 57 4.54 13.45 -2.66
N GLU A 58 4.66 14.71 -3.06
CA GLU A 58 3.84 15.26 -4.13
C GLU A 58 4.20 14.56 -5.45
N TRP A 59 3.20 14.23 -6.26
CA TRP A 59 3.40 13.56 -7.52
C TRP A 59 2.43 14.03 -8.59
N ASP A 60 2.80 13.84 -9.84
CA ASP A 60 2.06 14.27 -11.01
C ASP A 60 1.73 13.07 -11.91
N VAL A 61 0.48 13.00 -12.32
CA VAL A 61 0.00 11.95 -13.24
C VAL A 61 0.72 12.00 -14.58
N ASP A 62 1.02 13.20 -15.07
CA ASP A 62 1.73 13.37 -16.35
C ASP A 62 3.19 12.96 -16.25
N GLU A 63 3.85 13.23 -15.14
CA GLU A 63 5.22 12.75 -14.88
C GLU A 63 5.25 11.21 -14.79
N VAL A 64 4.30 10.58 -14.11
CA VAL A 64 4.19 9.12 -14.03
C VAL A 64 3.94 8.51 -15.42
N ALA A 65 3.04 9.11 -16.21
CA ALA A 65 2.78 8.66 -17.58
C ALA A 65 4.01 8.82 -18.49
N ALA A 66 4.72 9.95 -18.42
CA ALA A 66 5.95 10.18 -19.18
C ALA A 66 7.02 9.14 -18.81
N ARG A 67 7.19 8.85 -17.51
CA ARG A 67 8.14 7.83 -17.06
C ARG A 67 7.77 6.44 -17.57
N LEU A 68 6.49 6.08 -17.52
CA LEU A 68 6.01 4.79 -18.04
C LEU A 68 6.23 4.69 -19.56
N ASN A 69 5.93 5.73 -20.32
CA ASN A 69 6.21 5.78 -21.76
C ASN A 69 7.69 5.57 -22.06
N HIS A 70 8.55 6.27 -21.33
CA HIS A 70 9.99 6.13 -21.50
C HIS A 70 10.46 4.69 -21.24
N LEU A 71 9.93 4.03 -20.21
CA LEU A 71 10.23 2.62 -19.93
C LEU A 71 9.77 1.69 -21.08
N ILE A 72 8.58 1.94 -21.62
CA ILE A 72 8.03 1.17 -22.76
C ILE A 72 8.91 1.37 -24.01
N GLU A 73 9.30 2.59 -24.31
CA GLU A 73 10.18 2.92 -25.44
C GLU A 73 11.57 2.27 -25.32
N GLN A 74 12.06 2.08 -24.09
CA GLN A 74 13.29 1.32 -23.82
C GLN A 74 13.10 -0.20 -23.88
N GLY A 75 11.91 -0.69 -24.22
CA GLY A 75 11.60 -2.12 -24.31
C GLY A 75 11.15 -2.75 -23.01
N ASN A 76 11.00 -1.97 -21.92
CA ASN A 76 10.42 -2.47 -20.67
C ASN A 76 8.88 -2.28 -20.67
N THR A 77 8.21 -3.15 -21.42
CA THR A 77 6.75 -3.17 -21.51
C THR A 77 6.05 -3.72 -20.27
N ARG A 78 6.80 -4.21 -19.28
CA ARG A 78 6.34 -4.93 -18.07
C ARG A 78 6.59 -4.16 -16.80
N ALA A 79 6.76 -2.84 -16.92
CA ALA A 79 7.03 -1.97 -15.78
C ALA A 79 5.97 -2.12 -14.69
N THR A 80 6.41 -2.17 -13.45
CA THR A 80 5.54 -2.24 -12.27
C THR A 80 5.61 -0.92 -11.51
N LEU A 81 4.43 -0.34 -11.29
CA LEU A 81 4.23 0.80 -10.42
C LEU A 81 3.62 0.33 -9.11
N VAL A 82 4.34 0.49 -8.01
CA VAL A 82 3.79 0.25 -6.67
C VAL A 82 3.27 1.56 -6.10
N ILE A 83 2.04 1.56 -5.61
CA ILE A 83 1.43 2.73 -4.98
C ILE A 83 0.93 2.37 -3.58
N SER A 84 1.02 3.32 -2.65
CA SER A 84 0.36 3.22 -1.36
C SER A 84 -1.09 3.71 -1.46
N GLU A 85 -2.00 3.15 -0.66
CA GLU A 85 -3.30 3.79 -0.44
C GLU A 85 -3.08 5.22 0.08
N HIS A 86 -4.01 6.13 -0.16
CA HIS A 86 -3.91 7.56 0.17
C HIS A 86 -2.77 8.33 -0.53
N CYS A 87 -2.05 7.75 -1.48
CA CYS A 87 -1.09 8.52 -2.30
C CYS A 87 -1.78 9.65 -3.09
N TRP A 88 -3.09 9.55 -3.26
CA TRP A 88 -3.93 10.52 -3.97
C TRP A 88 -4.01 11.89 -3.28
N ASP A 89 -3.81 11.92 -1.96
CA ASP A 89 -3.91 13.14 -1.16
C ASP A 89 -2.85 14.18 -1.53
N ASN A 90 -1.69 13.74 -2.03
CA ASN A 90 -0.59 14.58 -2.49
C ASN A 90 -0.39 14.55 -4.03
N MET A 91 -1.43 14.15 -4.76
CA MET A 91 -1.44 14.25 -6.22
C MET A 91 -1.63 15.72 -6.62
N LYS A 92 -0.78 16.21 -7.53
CA LYS A 92 -0.97 17.53 -8.15
C LYS A 92 -2.36 17.64 -8.79
N PRO A 93 -2.94 18.85 -8.85
CA PRO A 93 -4.27 19.05 -9.40
C PRO A 93 -4.42 18.45 -10.80
N PHE A 94 -5.25 17.44 -10.91
CA PHE A 94 -5.58 16.75 -12.16
C PHE A 94 -7.04 16.37 -12.16
N ASP A 95 -7.81 16.85 -13.12
CA ASP A 95 -9.24 16.49 -13.25
C ASP A 95 -9.38 15.09 -13.89
N TRP A 96 -9.07 14.08 -13.11
CA TRP A 96 -9.08 12.68 -13.53
C TRP A 96 -10.49 12.18 -13.90
N ARG A 97 -11.55 12.74 -13.27
CA ARG A 97 -12.93 12.39 -13.60
C ARG A 97 -13.29 12.88 -15.00
N LYS A 98 -13.05 14.15 -15.26
CA LYS A 98 -13.26 14.72 -16.58
C LYS A 98 -12.43 13.99 -17.63
N PHE A 99 -11.14 13.79 -17.36
CA PHE A 99 -10.25 13.08 -18.28
C PHE A 99 -10.77 11.69 -18.64
N LEU A 100 -11.23 10.89 -17.66
CA LEU A 100 -11.75 9.55 -17.91
C LEU A 100 -13.10 9.59 -18.64
N ASN A 101 -14.01 10.47 -18.26
CA ASN A 101 -15.31 10.63 -18.92
C ASN A 101 -15.14 11.06 -20.38
N ASP A 102 -14.27 12.02 -20.66
CA ASP A 102 -13.95 12.47 -22.01
C ASP A 102 -13.32 11.36 -22.86
N ASN A 103 -12.70 10.37 -22.22
CA ASN A 103 -12.10 9.21 -22.86
C ASN A 103 -12.94 7.92 -22.76
N GLY A 104 -14.24 8.03 -22.54
CA GLY A 104 -15.20 6.94 -22.64
C GLY A 104 -15.22 5.95 -21.45
N LYS A 105 -14.70 6.34 -20.28
CA LYS A 105 -14.89 5.61 -19.04
C LYS A 105 -15.74 6.44 -18.08
N THR A 106 -16.96 6.01 -17.85
CA THR A 106 -17.89 6.70 -16.92
C THR A 106 -17.35 6.65 -15.49
N VAL A 107 -17.25 7.82 -14.87
CA VAL A 107 -16.92 8.00 -13.45
C VAL A 107 -17.97 8.86 -12.80
N TYR A 108 -18.60 8.37 -11.76
CA TYR A 108 -19.67 9.07 -11.07
C TYR A 108 -19.15 10.10 -10.05
N PRO A 109 -19.91 11.18 -9.80
CA PRO A 109 -19.57 12.11 -8.72
C PRO A 109 -19.49 11.38 -7.38
N GLY A 110 -18.44 11.69 -6.59
CA GLY A 110 -18.23 11.10 -5.26
C GLY A 110 -17.44 9.78 -5.24
N GLU A 111 -17.20 9.13 -6.36
CA GLU A 111 -16.30 7.99 -6.39
C GLU A 111 -14.86 8.41 -6.06
N PRO A 112 -14.18 7.67 -5.16
CA PRO A 112 -12.77 7.92 -4.88
C PRO A 112 -11.91 7.44 -6.05
N ILE A 113 -10.77 8.08 -6.27
CA ILE A 113 -9.77 7.56 -7.20
C ILE A 113 -9.20 6.24 -6.67
N SER A 114 -8.89 5.32 -7.58
CA SER A 114 -8.36 4.00 -7.26
C SER A 114 -7.23 3.61 -8.22
N ALA A 115 -6.49 2.55 -7.89
CA ALA A 115 -5.48 1.99 -8.78
C ALA A 115 -6.05 1.63 -10.17
N GLU A 116 -7.31 1.24 -10.25
CA GLU A 116 -7.98 0.94 -11.51
C GLU A 116 -8.16 2.20 -12.37
N TYR A 117 -8.56 3.32 -11.73
CA TYR A 117 -8.67 4.58 -12.44
C TYR A 117 -7.31 5.10 -12.91
N LEU A 118 -6.27 4.99 -12.08
CA LEU A 118 -4.91 5.32 -12.49
C LEU A 118 -4.45 4.46 -13.68
N ALA A 119 -4.65 3.16 -13.63
CA ALA A 119 -4.33 2.28 -14.75
C ALA A 119 -5.07 2.68 -16.04
N SER A 120 -6.33 3.09 -15.91
CA SER A 120 -7.15 3.59 -17.02
C SER A 120 -6.62 4.91 -17.59
N ILE A 121 -6.14 5.80 -16.73
CA ILE A 121 -5.52 7.07 -17.14
C ILE A 121 -4.19 6.80 -17.87
N LEU A 122 -3.34 5.97 -17.26
CA LEU A 122 -2.04 5.60 -17.85
C LEU A 122 -2.21 4.89 -19.20
N LYS A 123 -3.17 3.98 -19.32
CA LYS A 123 -3.50 3.34 -20.60
C LYS A 123 -3.74 4.36 -21.71
N ARG A 124 -4.50 5.45 -21.42
CA ARG A 124 -4.83 6.47 -22.42
C ARG A 124 -3.66 7.39 -22.70
N LYS A 125 -2.91 7.77 -21.67
CA LYS A 125 -1.73 8.64 -21.83
C LYS A 125 -0.53 7.92 -22.47
N CYS A 126 -0.44 6.60 -22.33
CA CYS A 126 0.65 5.79 -22.84
C CYS A 126 0.30 5.06 -24.15
N GLY A 127 -0.37 5.74 -25.08
CA GLY A 127 -0.59 5.22 -26.43
C GLY A 127 -1.43 3.94 -26.49
N GLY A 128 -2.28 3.67 -25.49
CA GLY A 128 -3.12 2.48 -25.42
C GLY A 128 -2.41 1.24 -24.83
N ALA A 129 -1.22 1.39 -24.26
CA ALA A 129 -0.56 0.30 -23.52
C ALA A 129 -1.54 -0.34 -22.52
N GLU A 130 -1.63 -1.66 -22.49
CA GLU A 130 -2.63 -2.35 -21.69
C GLU A 130 -2.24 -2.42 -20.21
N VAL A 131 -2.29 -1.28 -19.54
CA VAL A 131 -1.97 -1.15 -18.11
C VAL A 131 -3.03 -1.87 -17.28
N ARG A 132 -2.60 -2.75 -16.40
CA ARG A 132 -3.46 -3.47 -15.44
C ARG A 132 -3.28 -2.92 -14.04
N SER A 133 -4.22 -3.24 -13.16
CA SER A 133 -4.14 -2.87 -11.75
C SER A 133 -4.50 -4.04 -10.84
N THR A 134 -3.91 -4.06 -9.67
CA THR A 134 -4.26 -4.98 -8.59
C THR A 134 -4.19 -4.25 -7.26
N VAL A 135 -5.22 -4.42 -6.44
CA VAL A 135 -5.24 -3.96 -5.05
C VAL A 135 -5.02 -5.18 -4.17
N ILE A 136 -3.91 -5.22 -3.43
CA ILE A 136 -3.62 -6.34 -2.53
C ILE A 136 -4.58 -6.33 -1.34
N GLY A 137 -4.94 -5.15 -0.82
CA GLY A 137 -5.95 -4.99 0.20
C GLY A 137 -5.71 -5.84 1.45
N TYR A 138 -6.75 -6.41 2.01
CA TYR A 138 -6.69 -7.18 3.26
C TYR A 138 -5.88 -8.47 3.18
N THR A 139 -5.61 -9.03 2.01
CA THR A 139 -4.72 -10.20 1.87
C THR A 139 -3.33 -9.93 2.43
N GLN A 140 -2.89 -8.66 2.40
CA GLN A 140 -1.66 -8.20 3.04
C GLN A 140 -1.57 -8.53 4.54
N ARG A 141 -2.71 -8.67 5.22
CA ARG A 141 -2.80 -8.95 6.67
C ARG A 141 -3.07 -10.42 6.96
N GLY A 142 -3.28 -11.26 5.95
CA GLY A 142 -3.79 -12.61 6.09
C GLY A 142 -2.73 -13.70 6.35
N ALA A 143 -1.43 -13.38 6.29
CA ALA A 143 -0.40 -14.37 6.51
C ALA A 143 -0.07 -14.59 7.99
N GLN A 144 0.50 -15.75 8.29
CA GLN A 144 1.00 -16.05 9.62
C GLN A 144 2.11 -15.07 10.02
N PRO A 145 2.14 -14.61 11.29
CA PRO A 145 3.17 -13.71 11.76
C PRO A 145 4.57 -14.31 11.58
N THR A 146 5.51 -13.49 11.12
CA THR A 146 6.94 -13.82 11.22
C THR A 146 7.35 -13.90 12.69
N ALA A 147 8.50 -14.50 12.98
CA ALA A 147 9.02 -14.58 14.34
C ALA A 147 9.06 -13.21 15.03
N GLN A 148 9.47 -12.17 14.31
CA GLN A 148 9.48 -10.79 14.79
C GLN A 148 8.08 -10.22 14.99
N GLY A 149 7.16 -10.44 14.05
CA GLY A 149 5.77 -10.04 14.15
C GLY A 149 5.01 -10.78 15.25
N GLY A 150 5.30 -12.05 15.46
CA GLY A 150 4.73 -12.88 16.54
C GLY A 150 5.08 -12.35 17.93
N THR A 151 6.32 -11.93 18.14
CA THR A 151 6.78 -11.36 19.40
C THR A 151 6.04 -10.05 19.72
N ALA A 152 5.85 -9.18 18.74
CA ALA A 152 5.13 -7.93 18.92
C ALA A 152 3.64 -8.12 19.25
N VAL A 153 3.00 -9.18 18.75
CA VAL A 153 1.60 -9.52 19.05
C VAL A 153 1.44 -10.12 20.45
N CYS A 154 2.41 -10.88 20.92
CA CYS A 154 2.34 -11.51 22.24
C CYS A 154 2.55 -10.53 23.41
N GLN A 155 3.28 -9.44 23.21
CA GLN A 155 3.52 -8.45 24.27
C GLN A 155 2.26 -7.76 24.80
N PRO A 156 1.33 -7.28 23.98
CA PRO A 156 0.09 -6.66 24.49
C PRO A 156 -0.78 -7.61 25.30
N VAL A 157 -0.82 -8.89 24.96
CA VAL A 157 -1.63 -9.90 25.67
C VAL A 157 -1.07 -10.13 27.08
N ARG A 158 0.24 -10.10 27.26
CA ARG A 158 0.85 -10.20 28.62
C ARG A 158 0.53 -8.98 29.48
N CYS A 159 0.49 -7.80 28.92
CA CYS A 159 0.12 -6.60 29.65
C CYS A 159 -1.36 -6.58 30.09
N TRP A 160 -2.25 -7.24 29.36
CA TRP A 160 -3.67 -7.27 29.68
C TRP A 160 -4.00 -8.26 30.82
N ASN A 161 -3.21 -9.32 30.99
CA ASN A 161 -3.41 -10.32 32.04
C ASN A 161 -2.68 -10.02 33.36
N GLN A 162 -1.88 -8.96 33.40
CA GLN A 162 -1.33 -8.42 34.64
C GLN A 162 -2.23 -7.33 35.20
N ALA A 163 -3.35 -7.75 35.79
CA ALA A 163 -4.03 -6.87 36.72
C ALA A 163 -3.04 -6.47 37.83
N PRO A 164 -2.93 -5.20 38.23
CA PRO A 164 -2.05 -4.84 39.31
C PRO A 164 -2.46 -5.63 40.55
N ALA A 165 -1.51 -6.33 41.15
CA ALA A 165 -1.73 -6.98 42.42
C ALA A 165 -2.27 -5.95 43.39
N SER A 166 -3.49 -6.20 43.90
CA SER A 166 -4.11 -5.36 44.91
C SER A 166 -3.12 -5.19 46.07
N SER A 167 -2.65 -3.97 46.27
CA SER A 167 -1.91 -3.62 47.45
C SER A 167 -2.78 -3.93 48.65
N SER A 168 -2.39 -4.91 49.45
CA SER A 168 -2.98 -5.23 50.73
C SER A 168 -2.86 -3.98 51.63
N ALA A 169 -4.02 -3.43 51.93
CA ALA A 169 -4.13 -2.35 52.88
C ALA A 169 -3.60 -2.85 54.24
N SER A 170 -2.51 -2.27 54.70
CA SER A 170 -2.02 -2.45 56.06
C SER A 170 -3.00 -1.74 57.01
N SER A 171 -3.62 -2.50 57.88
CA SER A 171 -4.46 -2.01 58.97
C SER A 171 -3.63 -1.08 59.91
N PRO A 172 -4.21 -0.01 60.42
CA PRO A 172 -3.50 0.85 61.39
C PRO A 172 -3.41 0.15 62.76
N PRO A 173 -2.35 0.44 63.56
CA PRO A 173 -2.21 -0.15 64.88
C PRO A 173 -3.21 0.44 65.85
N THR A 174 -3.85 -0.44 66.62
CA THR A 174 -4.76 -0.12 67.70
C THR A 174 -3.98 0.56 68.83
N ALA A 175 -4.35 1.78 69.19
CA ALA A 175 -3.83 2.45 70.35
C ALA A 175 -4.40 1.83 71.62
N ALA A 176 -3.52 1.38 72.53
CA ALA A 176 -3.89 0.97 73.88
C ALA A 176 -4.07 2.20 74.76
N VAL A 177 -5.21 2.27 75.42
CA VAL A 177 -5.50 3.25 76.49
C VAL A 177 -5.09 2.62 77.80
N SER A 178 -4.33 3.33 78.56
CA SER A 178 -4.15 3.20 80.06
C SER A 178 -4.25 4.53 80.71
#